data_2b3b5bc03935c54ac27605a6edbf8714
#
_entry.id   2b3b5bc03935c54ac27605a6edbf8714
#
_cell.length_a   1.000
_cell.length_b   1.000
_cell.length_c   1.000
_cell.angle_alpha   90.00
_cell.angle_beta   90.00
_cell.angle_gamma   90.00
#
_symmetry.space_group_name_H-M   'P 1'
#
loop_
_entity.id
_entity.type
_entity.pdbx_description
1 polymer ?
#
loop_
_entity_poly.entity_id
_entity_poly.type
_entity_poly.pdbx_seq_one_letter_code
_entity_poly.pdbx_strand_id
1 'polypeptide(L)'
;MHFKYKHLTILLLSVFTLTFTACNESGDDTEETTLVKQNDDIVALDGKVITLQTATQGKGYNIILMGDGFTVDMIKNGTYEEVMKKSAEHLFALEPMKSLRPYFNVYFVQKVSLSSDLSGSTALASAIKNGKVCGFINDDNLDYKTMVYASAVPSFKEENSVISVVMNTSKSGGITFWHDWNSTLACAYTTLYGGIDGAYFRHTIIHETAGHAIGKLDDEYDLQNLDLDNAGRERFAYGHTLGWLMNVSTTNNATQAPWAQFLADSRYANQGLGFFEGGGARYATGVWRPTENSIMRTTDIDHIEFNAPSRRAIYNKVMEVAMGRTPTYEEFVAFDQKR
;
A
#
# COMPACT_ATOMS: atom_id res chain seq x y z
N MET A 1 4.71 -10.05 25.36
CA MET A 1 4.57 -8.95 26.33
C MET A 1 3.30 -8.20 25.96
N HIS A 2 2.20 -8.41 26.68
CA HIS A 2 0.89 -7.89 26.32
C HIS A 2 0.76 -6.44 26.78
N PHE A 3 0.73 -5.48 25.87
CA PHE A 3 0.31 -4.13 26.17
C PHE A 3 -1.20 -4.00 25.97
N LYS A 4 -1.91 -3.85 27.08
CA LYS A 4 -3.32 -3.48 27.08
C LYS A 4 -3.44 -1.98 26.81
N TYR A 5 -3.97 -1.61 25.65
CA TYR A 5 -4.35 -0.23 25.37
C TYR A 5 -5.64 0.10 26.13
N LYS A 6 -5.55 1.04 27.05
CA LYS A 6 -6.71 1.72 27.63
C LYS A 6 -7.13 2.82 26.66
N HIS A 7 -8.38 2.78 26.26
CA HIS A 7 -9.01 3.88 25.55
C HIS A 7 -8.86 5.17 26.36
N LEU A 8 -8.11 6.12 25.84
CA LEU A 8 -8.09 7.48 26.33
C LEU A 8 -8.51 8.40 25.18
N THR A 9 -9.81 8.68 25.16
CA THR A 9 -10.37 9.73 24.30
C THR A 9 -9.95 11.06 24.91
N ILE A 10 -8.88 11.64 24.41
CA ILE A 10 -8.49 13.02 24.75
C ILE A 10 -8.71 13.86 23.51
N LEU A 11 -9.86 14.53 23.51
CA LEU A 11 -10.15 15.65 22.63
C LEU A 11 -9.29 16.84 23.14
N LEU A 12 -8.09 17.01 22.63
CA LEU A 12 -7.27 18.19 22.92
C LEU A 12 -7.61 19.28 21.91
N LEU A 13 -8.64 20.04 22.26
CA LEU A 13 -8.88 21.35 21.68
C LEU A 13 -7.83 22.30 22.32
N SER A 14 -6.65 22.43 21.71
CA SER A 14 -5.70 23.48 22.08
C SER A 14 -6.18 24.81 21.52
N VAL A 15 -6.96 25.52 22.33
CA VAL A 15 -7.23 26.94 22.11
C VAL A 15 -5.94 27.69 22.40
N PHE A 16 -5.22 28.07 21.36
CA PHE A 16 -4.14 29.05 21.46
C PHE A 16 -4.80 30.44 21.61
N THR A 17 -4.94 30.92 22.84
CA THR A 17 -5.22 32.33 23.11
C THR A 17 -3.96 33.14 22.90
N LEU A 18 -3.80 33.70 21.71
CA LEU A 18 -2.84 34.78 21.47
C LEU A 18 -3.43 36.08 22.02
N THR A 19 -2.87 36.59 23.12
CA THR A 19 -3.12 37.96 23.57
C THR A 19 -2.38 38.93 22.65
N PHE A 20 -3.12 39.59 21.79
CA PHE A 20 -2.60 40.71 20.99
C PHE A 20 -2.59 41.99 21.82
N THR A 21 -1.41 42.53 22.04
CA THR A 21 -1.25 43.95 22.42
C THR A 21 -1.50 44.79 21.18
N ALA A 22 -2.54 45.60 21.23
CA ALA A 22 -2.88 46.50 20.15
C ALA A 22 -1.79 47.57 19.98
N CYS A 23 -1.06 47.50 18.88
CA CYS A 23 -0.45 48.67 18.25
C CYS A 23 -1.26 49.01 16.99
N ASN A 24 -1.82 50.19 17.03
CA ASN A 24 -2.59 50.77 15.95
C ASN A 24 -1.64 51.12 14.79
N GLU A 25 -1.69 50.39 13.68
CA GLU A 25 -1.31 50.86 12.36
C GLU A 25 -2.21 50.21 11.30
N SER A 26 -2.81 51.04 10.49
CA SER A 26 -3.68 50.70 9.38
C SER A 26 -2.94 49.89 8.32
N GLY A 27 -3.21 48.58 8.26
CA GLY A 27 -2.63 47.71 7.25
C GLY A 27 -3.24 46.32 7.30
N ASP A 28 -4.14 46.09 6.37
CA ASP A 28 -4.46 44.81 5.75
C ASP A 28 -5.40 43.85 6.45
N ASP A 29 -6.70 44.17 6.42
CA ASP A 29 -7.82 43.25 6.71
C ASP A 29 -7.85 42.01 5.78
N THR A 30 -6.99 41.97 4.76
CA THR A 30 -6.93 40.89 3.75
C THR A 30 -6.19 39.67 4.22
N GLU A 31 -5.10 39.78 4.99
CA GLU A 31 -4.33 38.62 5.48
C GLU A 31 -5.09 37.87 6.57
N GLU A 32 -5.68 38.55 7.54
CA GLU A 32 -6.44 37.89 8.62
C GLU A 32 -7.69 37.20 8.06
N THR A 33 -8.40 37.79 7.13
CA THR A 33 -9.56 37.19 6.45
C THR A 33 -9.14 35.98 5.63
N THR A 34 -7.96 36.00 5.02
CA THR A 34 -7.42 34.88 4.23
C THR A 34 -7.04 33.69 5.12
N LEU A 35 -6.39 33.92 6.26
CA LEU A 35 -6.03 32.89 7.23
C LEU A 35 -7.23 32.23 7.88
N VAL A 36 -8.26 33.01 8.27
CA VAL A 36 -9.52 32.48 8.82
C VAL A 36 -10.21 31.61 7.79
N LYS A 37 -10.35 32.04 6.55
CA LYS A 37 -10.97 31.29 5.48
C LYS A 37 -10.20 29.99 5.17
N GLN A 38 -8.88 30.01 5.21
CA GLN A 38 -8.05 28.81 5.00
C GLN A 38 -8.25 27.78 6.12
N ASN A 39 -8.39 28.22 7.37
CA ASN A 39 -8.69 27.34 8.50
C ASN A 39 -10.08 26.71 8.39
N ASP A 40 -11.10 27.47 8.01
CA ASP A 40 -12.46 26.97 7.78
C ASP A 40 -12.48 25.92 6.67
N ASP A 41 -11.75 26.15 5.59
CA ASP A 41 -11.61 25.21 4.49
C ASP A 41 -10.93 23.90 4.91
N ILE A 42 -9.88 23.99 5.73
CA ILE A 42 -9.19 22.79 6.27
C ILE A 42 -10.17 21.97 7.11
N VAL A 43 -10.89 22.62 8.04
CA VAL A 43 -11.86 21.94 8.90
C VAL A 43 -12.98 21.29 8.08
N ALA A 44 -13.42 21.90 6.99
CA ALA A 44 -14.49 21.39 6.15
C ALA A 44 -14.08 20.22 5.25
N LEU A 45 -12.79 20.12 4.89
CA LEU A 45 -12.28 19.17 3.89
C LEU A 45 -11.51 18.01 4.52
N ASP A 46 -10.79 18.28 5.62
CA ASP A 46 -9.90 17.28 6.23
C ASP A 46 -10.69 16.12 6.85
N GLY A 47 -10.27 14.90 6.59
CA GLY A 47 -10.89 13.68 7.10
C GLY A 47 -12.19 13.27 6.40
N LYS A 48 -12.63 13.97 5.34
CA LYS A 48 -13.83 13.59 4.59
C LYS A 48 -13.62 12.26 3.87
N VAL A 49 -14.53 11.32 4.10
CA VAL A 49 -14.52 9.99 3.47
C VAL A 49 -15.40 9.98 2.23
N ILE A 50 -14.86 9.51 1.12
CA ILE A 50 -15.58 9.34 -0.14
C ILE A 50 -15.51 7.87 -0.56
N THR A 51 -16.66 7.28 -0.85
CA THR A 51 -16.77 5.91 -1.37
C THR A 51 -16.65 5.92 -2.88
N LEU A 52 -15.62 5.25 -3.41
CA LEU A 52 -15.47 5.05 -4.86
C LEU A 52 -16.15 3.77 -5.35
N GLN A 53 -16.16 2.73 -4.50
CA GLN A 53 -16.72 1.43 -4.84
C GLN A 53 -17.18 0.71 -3.58
N THR A 54 -18.30 -0.01 -3.68
CA THR A 54 -18.75 -0.97 -2.68
C THR A 54 -18.61 -2.38 -3.25
N ALA A 55 -18.13 -3.30 -2.43
CA ALA A 55 -18.03 -4.71 -2.80
C ALA A 55 -19.41 -5.27 -3.17
N THR A 56 -19.46 -6.06 -4.24
CA THR A 56 -20.66 -6.77 -4.69
C THR A 56 -20.63 -8.25 -4.34
N GLN A 57 -19.49 -8.72 -3.83
CA GLN A 57 -19.28 -10.10 -3.39
C GLN A 57 -18.58 -10.13 -2.03
N GLY A 58 -19.01 -11.05 -1.17
CA GLY A 58 -18.45 -11.24 0.16
C GLY A 58 -18.72 -10.08 1.13
N LYS A 59 -17.90 -9.99 2.18
CA LYS A 59 -17.98 -8.94 3.21
C LYS A 59 -17.28 -7.64 2.82
N GLY A 60 -16.51 -7.68 1.74
CA GLY A 60 -15.65 -6.60 1.28
C GLY A 60 -14.28 -6.57 1.96
N TYR A 61 -13.24 -6.37 1.15
CA TYR A 61 -11.89 -6.05 1.59
C TYR A 61 -11.66 -4.57 1.31
N ASN A 62 -11.30 -3.79 2.31
CA ASN A 62 -11.20 -2.34 2.17
C ASN A 62 -9.84 -1.93 1.62
N ILE A 63 -9.84 -1.16 0.54
CA ILE A 63 -8.71 -0.36 0.09
C ILE A 63 -9.01 1.09 0.44
N ILE A 64 -8.17 1.69 1.29
CA ILE A 64 -8.32 3.06 1.76
C ILE A 64 -7.19 3.90 1.18
N LEU A 65 -7.54 4.72 0.19
CA LEU A 65 -6.61 5.61 -0.48
C LEU A 65 -6.49 6.92 0.31
N MET A 66 -5.28 7.45 0.39
CA MET A 66 -4.99 8.76 0.97
C MET A 66 -3.93 9.45 0.13
N GLY A 67 -3.92 10.77 0.16
CA GLY A 67 -2.86 11.57 -0.45
C GLY A 67 -2.07 12.33 0.60
N ASP A 68 -0.77 12.45 0.43
CA ASP A 68 0.07 13.32 1.25
C ASP A 68 0.79 14.36 0.40
N GLY A 69 0.94 15.58 0.93
CA GLY A 69 1.47 16.71 0.18
C GLY A 69 0.44 17.37 -0.75
N PHE A 70 -0.85 17.21 -0.51
CA PHE A 70 -1.92 17.89 -1.25
C PHE A 70 -2.51 19.02 -0.40
N THR A 71 -2.48 20.23 -0.96
CA THR A 71 -2.98 21.45 -0.29
C THR A 71 -4.50 21.62 -0.44
N VAL A 72 -5.07 22.56 0.31
CA VAL A 72 -6.49 22.96 0.18
C VAL A 72 -6.87 23.23 -1.28
N ASP A 73 -6.03 23.96 -2.01
CA ASP A 73 -6.30 24.33 -3.40
C ASP A 73 -6.35 23.11 -4.32
N MET A 74 -5.46 22.12 -4.10
CA MET A 74 -5.45 20.87 -4.85
C MET A 74 -6.67 19.98 -4.55
N ILE A 75 -7.25 20.10 -3.36
CA ILE A 75 -8.50 19.41 -3.05
C ILE A 75 -9.69 20.15 -3.69
N LYS A 76 -9.74 21.48 -3.57
CA LYS A 76 -10.84 22.29 -4.12
C LYS A 76 -10.91 22.26 -5.64
N ASN A 77 -9.78 22.25 -6.33
CA ASN A 77 -9.75 22.19 -7.79
C ASN A 77 -9.92 20.77 -8.38
N GLY A 78 -10.11 19.74 -7.52
CA GLY A 78 -10.35 18.37 -7.92
C GLY A 78 -9.11 17.52 -8.18
N THR A 79 -7.90 18.07 -8.13
CA THR A 79 -6.64 17.33 -8.35
C THR A 79 -6.51 16.12 -7.42
N TYR A 80 -6.82 16.31 -6.12
CA TYR A 80 -6.78 15.20 -5.14
C TYR A 80 -7.71 14.05 -5.52
N GLU A 81 -8.97 14.36 -5.83
CA GLU A 81 -9.97 13.38 -6.19
C GLU A 81 -9.61 12.63 -7.48
N GLU A 82 -9.08 13.35 -8.47
CA GLU A 82 -8.60 12.77 -9.74
C GLU A 82 -7.47 11.76 -9.47
N VAL A 83 -6.48 12.12 -8.65
CA VAL A 83 -5.38 11.22 -8.25
C VAL A 83 -5.91 9.97 -7.55
N MET A 84 -6.85 10.10 -6.61
CA MET A 84 -7.42 8.95 -5.89
C MET A 84 -8.22 8.03 -6.82
N LYS A 85 -9.04 8.60 -7.72
CA LYS A 85 -9.78 7.83 -8.71
C LYS A 85 -8.85 7.07 -9.66
N LYS A 86 -7.82 7.73 -10.17
CA LYS A 86 -6.84 7.10 -11.06
C LYS A 86 -6.03 6.02 -10.35
N SER A 87 -5.69 6.23 -9.07
CA SER A 87 -5.04 5.22 -8.23
C SER A 87 -5.88 3.94 -8.14
N ALA A 88 -7.18 4.08 -7.91
CA ALA A 88 -8.11 2.94 -7.90
C ALA A 88 -8.18 2.25 -9.28
N GLU A 89 -8.24 3.02 -10.38
CA GLU A 89 -8.22 2.44 -11.74
C GLU A 89 -6.95 1.62 -12.01
N HIS A 90 -5.79 2.16 -11.64
CA HIS A 90 -4.51 1.47 -11.80
C HIS A 90 -4.45 0.17 -11.00
N LEU A 91 -4.91 0.16 -9.75
CA LEU A 91 -4.93 -1.05 -8.92
C LEU A 91 -5.73 -2.19 -9.53
N PHE A 92 -6.80 -1.88 -10.28
CA PHE A 92 -7.64 -2.88 -10.95
C PHE A 92 -7.35 -3.05 -12.44
N ALA A 93 -6.22 -2.52 -12.93
CA ALA A 93 -5.87 -2.63 -14.35
C ALA A 93 -5.33 -4.02 -14.73
N LEU A 94 -4.74 -4.76 -13.80
CA LEU A 94 -4.05 -6.03 -14.02
C LEU A 94 -4.66 -7.19 -13.24
N GLU A 95 -4.47 -8.40 -13.75
CA GLU A 95 -4.82 -9.62 -13.03
C GLU A 95 -3.83 -9.91 -11.88
N PRO A 96 -4.28 -10.41 -10.74
CA PRO A 96 -5.63 -10.92 -10.47
C PRO A 96 -6.59 -9.84 -9.97
N MET A 97 -6.11 -8.61 -9.71
CA MET A 97 -6.91 -7.53 -9.12
C MET A 97 -8.12 -7.16 -9.97
N LYS A 98 -7.98 -7.17 -11.29
CA LYS A 98 -9.08 -6.90 -12.24
C LYS A 98 -10.28 -7.83 -12.01
N SER A 99 -10.04 -9.13 -12.01
CA SER A 99 -11.09 -10.14 -11.77
C SER A 99 -11.55 -10.20 -10.30
N LEU A 100 -10.71 -9.76 -9.35
CA LEU A 100 -11.04 -9.71 -7.93
C LEU A 100 -11.76 -8.42 -7.51
N ARG A 101 -11.88 -7.44 -8.40
CA ARG A 101 -12.50 -6.14 -8.12
C ARG A 101 -13.85 -6.22 -7.38
N PRO A 102 -14.76 -7.17 -7.68
CA PRO A 102 -16.04 -7.28 -6.98
C PRO A 102 -15.96 -7.52 -5.47
N TYR A 103 -14.81 -7.96 -4.95
CA TYR A 103 -14.60 -8.26 -3.54
C TYR A 103 -14.08 -7.06 -2.72
N PHE A 104 -13.88 -5.89 -3.34
CA PHE A 104 -13.30 -4.74 -2.67
C PHE A 104 -14.29 -3.61 -2.44
N ASN A 105 -14.26 -3.04 -1.23
CA ASN A 105 -14.69 -1.68 -1.00
C ASN A 105 -13.50 -0.75 -1.25
N VAL A 106 -13.71 0.35 -1.94
CA VAL A 106 -12.67 1.34 -2.21
C VAL A 106 -13.14 2.69 -1.72
N TYR A 107 -12.35 3.26 -0.83
CA TYR A 107 -12.58 4.58 -0.27
C TYR A 107 -11.38 5.47 -0.52
N PHE A 108 -11.60 6.77 -0.52
CA PHE A 108 -10.49 7.67 -0.21
C PHE A 108 -10.87 8.61 0.94
N VAL A 109 -9.86 8.98 1.73
CA VAL A 109 -10.00 9.94 2.81
C VAL A 109 -9.25 11.20 2.42
N GLN A 110 -9.95 12.34 2.35
CA GLN A 110 -9.31 13.61 2.08
C GLN A 110 -8.36 13.97 3.22
N LYS A 111 -7.12 14.27 2.88
CA LYS A 111 -6.13 14.74 3.83
C LYS A 111 -5.51 16.04 3.34
N VAL A 112 -5.69 17.09 4.12
CA VAL A 112 -5.18 18.42 3.82
C VAL A 112 -3.76 18.56 4.35
N SER A 113 -2.80 18.79 3.47
CA SER A 113 -1.43 19.20 3.84
C SER A 113 -1.31 20.72 3.74
N LEU A 114 -0.63 21.35 4.70
CA LEU A 114 -0.34 22.79 4.66
C LEU A 114 0.70 23.14 3.58
N SER A 115 1.50 22.14 3.19
CA SER A 115 2.56 22.26 2.19
C SER A 115 2.64 21.00 1.35
N SER A 116 3.15 21.11 0.14
CA SER A 116 3.53 19.98 -0.72
C SER A 116 4.95 19.50 -0.47
N ASP A 117 5.67 20.10 0.49
CA ASP A 117 7.04 19.71 0.82
C ASP A 117 7.06 18.41 1.64
N LEU A 118 7.53 17.34 1.01
CA LEU A 118 7.68 16.00 1.60
C LEU A 118 8.97 15.86 2.45
N SER A 119 9.42 16.93 3.08
CA SER A 119 10.53 16.88 4.07
C SER A 119 10.07 16.36 5.45
N GLY A 120 8.78 16.02 5.59
CA GLY A 120 8.16 15.48 6.79
C GLY A 120 7.28 16.45 7.56
N SER A 121 6.95 17.59 6.96
CA SER A 121 6.00 18.57 7.49
C SER A 121 4.59 18.41 6.91
N THR A 122 4.37 17.39 6.08
CA THR A 122 3.07 17.11 5.49
C THR A 122 2.11 16.42 6.49
N ALA A 123 0.87 16.31 6.10
CA ALA A 123 -0.21 15.85 6.96
C ALA A 123 -0.01 14.42 7.49
N LEU A 124 0.47 13.50 6.65
CA LEU A 124 0.76 12.12 7.04
C LEU A 124 2.25 11.93 7.41
N ALA A 125 3.04 13.00 7.39
CA ALA A 125 4.48 13.00 7.62
C ALA A 125 5.28 12.08 6.69
N SER A 126 4.78 11.88 5.46
CA SER A 126 5.54 11.18 4.43
C SER A 126 6.80 11.94 4.09
N ALA A 127 7.88 11.22 3.79
CA ALA A 127 9.16 11.83 3.49
C ALA A 127 9.93 11.09 2.40
N ILE A 128 10.83 11.83 1.76
CA ILE A 128 11.87 11.28 0.91
C ILE A 128 13.21 11.66 1.51
N LYS A 129 13.93 10.67 2.05
CA LYS A 129 15.26 10.85 2.66
C LYS A 129 16.33 10.18 1.78
N ASN A 130 17.39 10.91 1.44
CA ASN A 130 18.49 10.37 0.64
C ASN A 130 18.05 9.70 -0.68
N GLY A 131 17.04 10.27 -1.33
CA GLY A 131 16.49 9.74 -2.58
C GLY A 131 15.62 8.47 -2.41
N LYS A 132 15.37 8.02 -1.18
CA LYS A 132 14.48 6.89 -0.88
C LYS A 132 13.18 7.36 -0.28
N VAL A 133 12.07 6.76 -0.71
CA VAL A 133 10.77 6.97 -0.10
C VAL A 133 10.82 6.42 1.32
N CYS A 134 10.52 7.30 2.26
CA CYS A 134 10.28 6.93 3.65
C CYS A 134 8.81 7.28 3.90
N GLY A 135 7.99 6.31 4.21
CA GLY A 135 6.58 6.58 4.48
C GLY A 135 6.35 7.50 5.68
N PHE A 136 7.39 7.77 6.49
CA PHE A 136 7.31 8.59 7.70
C PHE A 136 8.72 9.00 8.17
N ILE A 137 8.77 10.02 9.02
CA ILE A 137 10.05 10.56 9.51
C ILE A 137 10.51 9.92 10.81
N ASN A 138 9.60 9.58 11.70
CA ASN A 138 9.90 9.04 13.04
C ASN A 138 9.38 7.61 13.16
N ASP A 139 10.27 6.68 13.50
CA ASP A 139 9.99 5.24 13.61
C ASP A 139 8.94 4.87 14.67
N ASP A 140 8.70 5.74 15.64
CA ASP A 140 7.83 5.45 16.81
C ASP A 140 6.32 5.64 16.56
N ASN A 141 5.88 6.21 15.42
CA ASN A 141 4.47 6.53 15.14
C ASN A 141 4.03 6.27 13.69
N LEU A 142 4.54 5.24 13.12
CA LEU A 142 4.37 4.84 11.73
C LEU A 142 2.95 4.86 11.24
N ASP A 143 2.13 4.13 11.94
CA ASP A 143 0.79 3.82 11.53
C ASP A 143 -0.22 4.82 12.11
N TYR A 144 0.18 5.58 13.14
CA TYR A 144 -0.77 6.35 13.91
C TYR A 144 -1.56 7.36 13.07
N LYS A 145 -0.88 8.15 12.25
CA LYS A 145 -1.56 9.18 11.44
C LYS A 145 -2.44 8.57 10.36
N THR A 146 -1.91 7.60 9.61
CA THR A 146 -2.69 6.92 8.57
C THR A 146 -3.86 6.14 9.14
N MET A 147 -3.66 5.45 10.28
CA MET A 147 -4.71 4.71 10.97
C MET A 147 -5.81 5.61 11.54
N VAL A 148 -5.45 6.77 12.10
CA VAL A 148 -6.45 7.75 12.58
C VAL A 148 -7.39 8.17 11.45
N TYR A 149 -6.86 8.46 10.26
CA TYR A 149 -7.69 8.83 9.12
C TYR A 149 -8.42 7.64 8.52
N ALA A 150 -7.80 6.47 8.47
CA ALA A 150 -8.46 5.24 8.02
C ALA A 150 -9.65 4.86 8.90
N SER A 151 -9.56 5.10 10.21
CA SER A 151 -10.64 4.82 11.16
C SER A 151 -11.90 5.67 10.95
N ALA A 152 -11.82 6.75 10.16
CA ALA A 152 -13.00 7.50 9.73
C ALA A 152 -13.86 6.72 8.73
N VAL A 153 -13.31 5.70 8.06
CA VAL A 153 -14.07 4.82 7.16
C VAL A 153 -14.97 3.90 8.01
N PRO A 154 -16.31 3.92 7.81
CA PRO A 154 -17.23 3.19 8.71
C PRO A 154 -17.00 1.69 8.81
N SER A 155 -16.45 1.07 7.75
CA SER A 155 -16.16 -0.36 7.69
C SER A 155 -14.72 -0.71 8.04
N PHE A 156 -13.91 0.26 8.47
CA PHE A 156 -12.51 0.04 8.79
C PHE A 156 -12.35 -0.94 9.96
N LYS A 157 -11.52 -1.93 9.74
CA LYS A 157 -10.95 -2.82 10.74
C LYS A 157 -9.58 -3.28 10.24
N GLU A 158 -8.65 -3.53 11.16
CA GLU A 158 -7.31 -3.99 10.80
C GLU A 158 -7.31 -5.31 10.05
N GLU A 159 -8.25 -6.21 10.41
CA GLU A 159 -8.38 -7.53 9.79
C GLU A 159 -9.00 -7.52 8.38
N ASN A 160 -9.52 -6.37 7.91
CA ASN A 160 -10.17 -6.28 6.60
C ASN A 160 -9.73 -5.10 5.75
N SER A 161 -8.62 -4.45 6.08
CA SER A 161 -8.24 -3.20 5.42
C SER A 161 -6.76 -3.15 5.05
N VAL A 162 -6.46 -2.48 3.94
CA VAL A 162 -5.13 -1.97 3.58
C VAL A 162 -5.23 -0.48 3.28
N ILE A 163 -4.16 0.24 3.56
CA ILE A 163 -4.03 1.67 3.32
C ILE A 163 -3.04 1.88 2.17
N SER A 164 -3.35 2.77 1.24
CA SER A 164 -2.45 3.16 0.15
C SER A 164 -2.32 4.67 0.12
N VAL A 165 -1.13 5.17 0.39
CA VAL A 165 -0.80 6.60 0.42
C VAL A 165 -0.10 6.99 -0.86
N VAL A 166 -0.67 7.98 -1.57
CA VAL A 166 -0.05 8.58 -2.76
C VAL A 166 0.64 9.88 -2.35
N MET A 167 1.95 9.89 -2.49
CA MET A 167 2.79 11.05 -2.19
C MET A 167 2.86 11.98 -3.39
N ASN A 168 2.48 13.23 -3.20
CA ASN A 168 2.47 14.25 -4.26
C ASN A 168 3.87 14.71 -4.64
N THR A 169 4.62 13.86 -5.32
CA THR A 169 5.97 14.12 -5.79
C THR A 169 6.29 13.37 -7.07
N SER A 170 7.11 13.96 -7.92
CA SER A 170 7.64 13.33 -9.14
C SER A 170 8.94 12.53 -8.91
N LYS A 171 9.42 12.38 -7.68
CA LYS A 171 10.56 11.49 -7.38
C LYS A 171 10.09 10.05 -7.41
N SER A 172 10.92 9.15 -7.95
CA SER A 172 10.57 7.72 -8.03
C SER A 172 10.64 7.05 -6.66
N GLY A 173 9.77 6.05 -6.44
CA GLY A 173 9.85 5.14 -5.31
C GLY A 173 8.49 4.70 -4.79
N GLY A 174 8.55 3.63 -4.02
CA GLY A 174 7.48 3.08 -3.23
C GLY A 174 8.04 2.30 -2.05
N ILE A 175 7.22 2.03 -1.05
CA ILE A 175 7.55 1.19 0.09
C ILE A 175 6.27 0.76 0.78
N THR A 176 6.23 -0.48 1.27
CA THR A 176 5.10 -1.00 2.04
C THR A 176 5.55 -1.45 3.43
N PHE A 177 4.77 -1.06 4.44
CA PHE A 177 4.92 -1.51 5.82
C PHE A 177 3.76 -2.41 6.19
N TRP A 178 4.08 -3.59 6.70
CA TRP A 178 3.11 -4.46 7.36
C TRP A 178 3.01 -4.03 8.83
N HIS A 179 1.79 -3.87 9.31
CA HIS A 179 1.57 -3.46 10.71
C HIS A 179 2.17 -4.47 11.70
N ASP A 180 1.93 -5.74 11.46
CA ASP A 180 2.53 -6.86 12.20
C ASP A 180 2.45 -8.12 11.34
N TRP A 181 3.27 -9.12 11.66
CA TRP A 181 3.06 -10.48 11.20
C TRP A 181 1.70 -10.97 11.70
N ASN A 182 0.93 -11.63 10.87
CA ASN A 182 -0.46 -12.01 11.07
C ASN A 182 -1.51 -10.89 10.88
N SER A 183 -1.12 -9.63 10.71
CA SER A 183 -2.08 -8.57 10.43
C SER A 183 -2.41 -8.47 8.95
N THR A 184 -3.69 -8.30 8.62
CA THR A 184 -4.12 -7.92 7.28
C THR A 184 -3.68 -6.51 6.96
N LEU A 185 -3.70 -5.63 7.96
CA LEU A 185 -3.35 -4.22 7.80
C LEU A 185 -1.92 -4.05 7.30
N ALA A 186 -1.81 -3.25 6.26
CA ALA A 186 -0.56 -2.77 5.71
C ALA A 186 -0.75 -1.36 5.16
N CYS A 187 0.32 -0.58 5.12
CA CYS A 187 0.33 0.76 4.56
C CYS A 187 1.37 0.82 3.43
N ALA A 188 0.89 0.98 2.20
CA ALA A 188 1.69 1.15 1.01
C ALA A 188 1.86 2.63 0.70
N TYR A 189 3.07 3.07 0.40
CA TYR A 189 3.39 4.43 -0.04
C TYR A 189 3.89 4.39 -1.47
N THR A 190 3.34 5.25 -2.32
CA THR A 190 3.75 5.37 -3.72
C THR A 190 3.87 6.83 -4.09
N THR A 191 4.68 7.14 -5.08
CA THR A 191 4.88 8.50 -5.59
C THR A 191 4.23 8.67 -6.96
N LEU A 192 3.91 9.91 -7.35
CA LEU A 192 3.38 10.25 -8.68
C LEU A 192 4.49 10.32 -9.75
N TYR A 193 5.51 9.47 -9.63
CA TYR A 193 6.58 9.42 -10.62
C TYR A 193 6.06 9.02 -12.01
N GLY A 194 6.38 9.84 -12.99
CA GLY A 194 5.87 9.70 -14.36
C GLY A 194 4.47 10.30 -14.58
N GLY A 195 3.90 10.91 -13.54
CA GLY A 195 2.56 11.52 -13.59
C GLY A 195 1.42 10.55 -13.32
N ILE A 196 0.21 11.08 -13.19
CA ILE A 196 -1.00 10.35 -12.80
C ILE A 196 -1.37 9.20 -13.76
N ASP A 197 -1.14 9.37 -15.06
CA ASP A 197 -1.34 8.33 -16.08
C ASP A 197 -0.06 7.54 -16.40
N GLY A 198 1.03 7.84 -15.68
CA GLY A 198 2.34 7.28 -15.94
C GLY A 198 2.42 5.77 -15.71
N ALA A 199 3.13 5.08 -16.58
CA ALA A 199 3.35 3.64 -16.45
C ALA A 199 4.11 3.28 -15.16
N TYR A 200 5.04 4.14 -14.74
CA TYR A 200 5.78 3.95 -13.47
C TYR A 200 4.88 4.09 -12.25
N PHE A 201 4.00 5.10 -12.21
CA PHE A 201 3.05 5.25 -11.10
C PHE A 201 2.13 4.03 -11.04
N ARG A 202 1.57 3.60 -12.19
CA ARG A 202 0.74 2.39 -12.28
C ARG A 202 1.50 1.16 -11.80
N HIS A 203 2.74 0.95 -12.26
CA HIS A 203 3.58 -0.16 -11.82
C HIS A 203 3.77 -0.14 -10.31
N THR A 204 4.21 1.00 -9.76
CA THR A 204 4.57 1.11 -8.34
C THR A 204 3.35 0.92 -7.43
N ILE A 205 2.20 1.52 -7.76
CA ILE A 205 1.00 1.37 -6.90
C ILE A 205 0.48 -0.09 -6.90
N ILE A 206 0.61 -0.81 -8.02
CA ILE A 206 0.24 -2.23 -8.08
C ILE A 206 1.25 -3.07 -7.31
N HIS A 207 2.55 -2.83 -7.49
CA HIS A 207 3.64 -3.50 -6.76
C HIS A 207 3.45 -3.37 -5.24
N GLU A 208 3.33 -2.13 -4.75
CA GLU A 208 3.23 -1.84 -3.31
C GLU A 208 1.89 -2.26 -2.73
N THR A 209 0.78 -1.87 -3.37
CA THR A 209 -0.55 -2.11 -2.77
C THR A 209 -1.06 -3.52 -3.05
N ALA A 210 -1.03 -3.99 -4.31
CA ALA A 210 -1.53 -5.33 -4.62
C ALA A 210 -0.51 -6.42 -4.26
N GLY A 211 0.78 -6.20 -4.53
CA GLY A 211 1.85 -7.16 -4.24
C GLY A 211 2.12 -7.27 -2.75
N HIS A 212 2.70 -6.23 -2.15
CA HIS A 212 3.11 -6.27 -0.76
C HIS A 212 1.96 -6.16 0.24
N ALA A 213 1.08 -5.16 0.08
CA ALA A 213 0.07 -4.89 1.11
C ALA A 213 -1.03 -5.96 1.10
N ILE A 214 -1.60 -6.32 -0.05
CA ILE A 214 -2.66 -7.32 -0.18
C ILE A 214 -2.07 -8.74 -0.23
N GLY A 215 -1.20 -9.01 -1.20
CA GLY A 215 -0.66 -10.36 -1.47
C GLY A 215 0.36 -10.85 -0.46
N LYS A 216 0.89 -9.97 0.41
CA LYS A 216 1.97 -10.26 1.36
C LYS A 216 3.19 -10.88 0.67
N LEU A 217 3.44 -10.45 -0.57
CA LEU A 217 4.57 -10.89 -1.38
C LEU A 217 5.86 -10.22 -0.92
N ASP A 218 7.00 -10.86 -1.19
CA ASP A 218 8.31 -10.23 -1.05
C ASP A 218 8.78 -9.68 -2.41
N ASP A 219 9.80 -8.83 -2.37
CA ASP A 219 10.52 -8.43 -3.57
C ASP A 219 11.26 -9.62 -4.19
N GLU A 220 11.25 -9.68 -5.51
CA GLU A 220 11.96 -10.72 -6.27
C GLU A 220 13.33 -10.26 -6.78
N TYR A 221 13.80 -9.05 -6.39
CA TYR A 221 15.13 -8.50 -6.70
C TYR A 221 16.12 -8.63 -5.53
N ASP A 222 17.39 -8.34 -5.78
CA ASP A 222 18.52 -8.53 -4.87
C ASP A 222 19.42 -7.27 -4.78
N LEU A 223 18.93 -6.18 -4.19
CA LEU A 223 19.64 -4.90 -4.15
C LEU A 223 20.90 -4.87 -3.25
N GLN A 224 21.01 -5.78 -2.28
CA GLN A 224 22.10 -5.76 -1.31
C GLN A 224 23.20 -6.77 -1.61
N ASN A 225 23.00 -7.64 -2.60
CA ASN A 225 23.95 -8.67 -3.03
C ASN A 225 24.52 -9.51 -1.88
N LEU A 226 23.65 -9.93 -0.95
CA LEU A 226 24.01 -10.72 0.22
C LEU A 226 23.78 -12.21 -0.01
N ASP A 227 24.49 -13.03 0.73
CA ASP A 227 24.17 -14.46 0.89
C ASP A 227 23.07 -14.61 1.94
N LEU A 228 22.18 -15.60 1.75
CA LEU A 228 21.10 -15.90 2.69
C LEU A 228 21.66 -16.35 4.04
N ASP A 229 21.45 -15.56 5.07
CA ASP A 229 21.81 -15.84 6.46
C ASP A 229 20.71 -16.61 7.24
N ASN A 230 21.01 -16.96 8.49
CA ASN A 230 20.05 -17.66 9.34
C ASN A 230 18.81 -16.83 9.67
N ALA A 231 18.98 -15.53 9.89
CA ALA A 231 17.84 -14.63 10.18
C ALA A 231 16.89 -14.54 8.98
N GLY A 232 17.43 -14.48 7.76
CA GLY A 232 16.64 -14.56 6.53
C GLY A 232 15.90 -15.89 6.40
N ARG A 233 16.56 -17.02 6.70
CA ARG A 233 15.91 -18.34 6.67
C ARG A 233 14.73 -18.43 7.64
N GLU A 234 14.91 -17.94 8.86
CA GLU A 234 13.86 -17.91 9.89
C GLU A 234 12.70 -16.99 9.46
N ARG A 235 13.00 -15.81 8.91
CA ARG A 235 12.00 -14.89 8.37
C ARG A 235 11.14 -15.55 7.28
N PHE A 236 11.78 -16.19 6.29
CA PHE A 236 11.05 -16.86 5.21
C PHE A 236 10.25 -18.06 5.73
N ALA A 237 10.85 -18.89 6.58
CA ALA A 237 10.15 -20.03 7.16
C ALA A 237 8.92 -19.59 7.94
N TYR A 238 9.03 -18.56 8.77
CA TYR A 238 7.90 -18.00 9.50
C TYR A 238 6.83 -17.42 8.55
N GLY A 239 7.22 -16.60 7.58
CA GLY A 239 6.30 -16.05 6.59
C GLY A 239 5.51 -17.12 5.84
N HIS A 240 6.16 -18.21 5.44
CA HIS A 240 5.50 -19.33 4.76
C HIS A 240 4.46 -20.05 5.66
N THR A 241 4.68 -20.12 6.98
CA THR A 241 3.66 -20.68 7.90
C THR A 241 2.39 -19.83 7.94
N LEU A 242 2.48 -18.54 7.60
CA LEU A 242 1.37 -17.59 7.52
C LEU A 242 0.75 -17.50 6.12
N GLY A 243 1.29 -18.23 5.14
CA GLY A 243 0.92 -18.08 3.73
C GLY A 243 1.43 -16.76 3.10
N TRP A 244 2.43 -16.11 3.71
CA TRP A 244 3.11 -14.93 3.22
C TRP A 244 4.38 -15.28 2.47
N LEU A 245 4.93 -14.35 1.68
CA LEU A 245 6.19 -14.49 0.94
C LEU A 245 6.18 -15.68 -0.03
N MET A 246 5.00 -16.07 -0.52
CA MET A 246 4.80 -17.27 -1.34
C MET A 246 5.42 -17.20 -2.73
N ASN A 247 5.97 -16.05 -3.11
CA ASN A 247 6.70 -15.82 -4.35
C ASN A 247 8.22 -15.91 -4.21
N VAL A 248 8.72 -16.28 -3.03
CA VAL A 248 10.16 -16.53 -2.79
C VAL A 248 10.36 -17.83 -2.03
N SER A 249 11.52 -18.48 -2.21
CA SER A 249 11.85 -19.74 -1.58
C SER A 249 13.31 -19.77 -1.11
N THR A 250 13.59 -20.43 -0.02
CA THR A 250 14.96 -20.71 0.46
C THR A 250 15.50 -22.06 -0.03
N THR A 251 14.79 -22.71 -0.95
CA THR A 251 15.19 -23.95 -1.59
C THR A 251 14.81 -23.96 -3.07
N ASN A 252 15.62 -24.56 -3.90
CA ASN A 252 15.33 -24.85 -5.31
C ASN A 252 14.80 -26.28 -5.54
N ASN A 253 14.32 -26.91 -4.48
CA ASN A 253 13.70 -28.22 -4.58
C ASN A 253 12.26 -28.09 -5.08
N ALA A 254 11.97 -28.69 -6.24
CA ALA A 254 10.68 -28.59 -6.92
C ALA A 254 9.49 -29.15 -6.12
N THR A 255 9.72 -29.98 -5.12
CA THR A 255 8.67 -30.55 -4.25
C THR A 255 8.47 -29.78 -2.94
N GLN A 256 9.37 -28.84 -2.61
CA GLN A 256 9.38 -28.11 -1.34
C GLN A 256 9.13 -26.61 -1.49
N ALA A 257 9.32 -26.07 -2.69
CA ALA A 257 9.07 -24.65 -2.93
C ALA A 257 7.58 -24.29 -2.74
N PRO A 258 7.26 -23.05 -2.32
CA PRO A 258 5.87 -22.59 -2.19
C PRO A 258 5.04 -22.77 -3.46
N TRP A 259 5.67 -22.82 -4.63
CA TRP A 259 5.03 -23.04 -5.92
C TRP A 259 5.18 -24.46 -6.50
N ALA A 260 5.50 -25.45 -5.68
CA ALA A 260 5.66 -26.84 -6.11
C ALA A 260 4.44 -27.39 -6.90
N GLN A 261 3.22 -27.02 -6.48
CA GLN A 261 2.00 -27.45 -7.17
C GLN A 261 1.94 -26.93 -8.62
N PHE A 262 2.40 -25.71 -8.87
CA PHE A 262 2.43 -25.13 -10.21
C PHE A 262 3.45 -25.80 -11.12
N LEU A 263 4.61 -26.20 -10.58
CA LEU A 263 5.63 -26.93 -11.35
C LEU A 263 5.16 -28.31 -11.80
N ALA A 264 4.27 -28.94 -11.03
CA ALA A 264 3.68 -30.25 -11.33
C ALA A 264 2.43 -30.15 -12.23
N ASP A 265 1.88 -28.94 -12.46
CA ASP A 265 0.63 -28.74 -13.16
C ASP A 265 0.86 -28.34 -14.63
N SER A 266 0.49 -29.20 -15.57
CA SER A 266 0.63 -28.94 -17.00
C SER A 266 -0.10 -27.69 -17.49
N ARG A 267 -1.13 -27.21 -16.80
CA ARG A 267 -1.86 -25.97 -17.10
C ARG A 267 -0.97 -24.72 -17.00
N TYR A 268 0.15 -24.82 -16.26
CA TYR A 268 1.13 -23.75 -16.07
C TYR A 268 2.48 -23.98 -16.77
N ALA A 269 2.62 -25.05 -17.56
CA ALA A 269 3.89 -25.44 -18.19
C ALA A 269 4.51 -24.33 -19.06
N ASN A 270 3.69 -23.48 -19.66
CA ASN A 270 4.14 -22.40 -20.56
C ASN A 270 4.29 -21.03 -19.89
N GLN A 271 4.24 -20.95 -18.56
CA GLN A 271 4.35 -19.68 -17.83
C GLN A 271 5.78 -19.38 -17.31
N GLY A 272 6.79 -20.07 -17.81
CA GLY A 272 8.20 -19.81 -17.48
C GLY A 272 8.55 -20.06 -16.01
N LEU A 273 7.77 -20.92 -15.33
CA LEU A 273 8.01 -21.24 -13.91
C LEU A 273 9.25 -22.12 -13.74
N GLY A 274 10.05 -21.80 -12.76
CA GLY A 274 11.29 -22.49 -12.45
C GLY A 274 11.89 -22.05 -11.12
N PHE A 275 13.23 -21.96 -11.10
CA PHE A 275 14.00 -21.45 -9.98
C PHE A 275 15.05 -20.47 -10.51
N PHE A 276 14.86 -19.20 -10.20
CA PHE A 276 15.78 -18.14 -10.57
C PHE A 276 16.39 -17.57 -9.28
N GLU A 277 17.70 -17.67 -9.12
CA GLU A 277 18.36 -17.26 -7.90
C GLU A 277 18.38 -15.74 -7.76
N GLY A 278 18.31 -15.28 -6.52
CA GLY A 278 18.18 -13.87 -6.13
C GLY A 278 16.75 -13.46 -5.76
N GLY A 279 16.59 -12.72 -4.65
CA GLY A 279 15.29 -12.23 -4.18
C GLY A 279 15.29 -11.79 -2.73
N GLY A 280 14.09 -11.51 -2.19
CA GLY A 280 13.88 -11.03 -0.82
C GLY A 280 14.44 -9.65 -0.57
N ALA A 281 14.51 -8.79 -1.59
CA ALA A 281 15.09 -7.44 -1.61
C ALA A 281 16.61 -7.39 -1.31
N ARG A 282 17.25 -8.50 -0.89
CA ARG A 282 18.59 -8.49 -0.29
C ARG A 282 19.54 -9.51 -0.88
N TYR A 283 19.05 -10.73 -1.17
CA TYR A 283 19.87 -11.90 -1.31
C TYR A 283 20.16 -12.23 -2.77
N ALA A 284 21.43 -12.20 -3.14
CA ALA A 284 21.89 -12.67 -4.45
C ALA A 284 21.94 -14.21 -4.51
N THR A 285 22.21 -14.87 -3.35
CA THR A 285 22.31 -16.33 -3.27
C THR A 285 21.45 -16.90 -2.14
N GLY A 286 20.99 -18.13 -2.33
CA GLY A 286 20.22 -18.88 -1.35
C GLY A 286 18.75 -18.53 -1.27
N VAL A 287 18.26 -17.59 -2.08
CA VAL A 287 16.84 -17.27 -2.28
C VAL A 287 16.51 -17.43 -3.75
N TRP A 288 15.38 -18.05 -4.04
CA TRP A 288 14.90 -18.26 -5.41
C TRP A 288 13.51 -17.64 -5.60
N ARG A 289 13.23 -17.19 -6.82
CA ARG A 289 11.94 -16.70 -7.30
C ARG A 289 11.39 -17.61 -8.40
N PRO A 290 10.07 -17.61 -8.67
CA PRO A 290 9.45 -18.58 -9.57
C PRO A 290 9.61 -18.28 -11.05
N THR A 291 9.89 -17.03 -11.43
CA THR A 291 10.07 -16.60 -12.84
C THR A 291 11.28 -15.70 -12.98
N GLU A 292 11.80 -15.58 -14.19
CA GLU A 292 12.91 -14.68 -14.48
C GLU A 292 12.55 -13.23 -14.15
N ASN A 293 11.36 -12.79 -14.60
CA ASN A 293 10.82 -11.47 -14.35
C ASN A 293 9.36 -11.53 -13.89
N SER A 294 8.97 -10.52 -13.12
CA SER A 294 7.61 -10.25 -12.69
C SER A 294 7.51 -8.79 -12.22
N ILE A 295 6.31 -8.30 -11.94
CA ILE A 295 6.10 -6.98 -11.34
C ILE A 295 6.79 -6.83 -9.98
N MET A 296 7.04 -7.93 -9.24
CA MET A 296 7.74 -7.89 -7.94
C MET A 296 9.26 -7.84 -8.07
N ARG A 297 9.81 -7.95 -9.30
CA ARG A 297 11.25 -7.96 -9.53
C ARG A 297 11.76 -6.72 -10.25
N THR A 298 11.07 -6.32 -11.31
CA THR A 298 11.58 -5.31 -12.22
C THR A 298 10.76 -4.02 -12.17
N THR A 299 11.43 -2.90 -12.39
CA THR A 299 10.78 -1.62 -12.70
C THR A 299 10.56 -1.44 -14.21
N ASP A 300 10.88 -2.45 -15.01
CA ASP A 300 10.61 -2.46 -16.44
C ASP A 300 9.11 -2.50 -16.69
N ILE A 301 8.59 -1.42 -17.22
CA ILE A 301 7.16 -1.22 -17.48
C ILE A 301 6.59 -2.15 -18.55
N ASP A 302 7.44 -2.87 -19.28
CA ASP A 302 7.02 -3.89 -20.26
C ASP A 302 6.75 -5.25 -19.62
N HIS A 303 7.14 -5.44 -18.32
CA HIS A 303 6.97 -6.67 -17.56
C HIS A 303 6.15 -6.43 -16.27
N ILE A 304 4.88 -6.07 -16.44
CA ILE A 304 4.00 -5.64 -15.35
C ILE A 304 3.04 -6.73 -14.84
N GLU A 305 3.30 -8.00 -15.10
CA GLU A 305 2.44 -9.09 -14.66
C GLU A 305 2.92 -9.73 -13.35
N PHE A 306 1.96 -10.17 -12.53
CA PHE A 306 2.24 -11.10 -11.44
C PHE A 306 2.41 -12.52 -12.01
N ASN A 307 3.44 -13.25 -11.57
CA ASN A 307 3.56 -14.68 -11.86
C ASN A 307 2.44 -15.49 -11.16
N ALA A 308 2.22 -16.75 -11.56
CA ALA A 308 1.13 -17.55 -11.05
C ALA A 308 1.14 -17.75 -9.53
N PRO A 309 2.28 -18.03 -8.86
CA PRO A 309 2.36 -18.08 -7.39
C PRO A 309 1.93 -16.77 -6.72
N SER A 310 2.36 -15.62 -7.26
CA SER A 310 1.98 -14.29 -6.76
C SER A 310 0.48 -14.03 -6.92
N ARG A 311 -0.10 -14.38 -8.07
CA ARG A 311 -1.55 -14.27 -8.30
C ARG A 311 -2.35 -15.12 -7.32
N ARG A 312 -1.87 -16.35 -7.03
CA ARG A 312 -2.50 -17.22 -6.04
C ARG A 312 -2.44 -16.63 -4.64
N ALA A 313 -1.31 -16.07 -4.24
CA ALA A 313 -1.16 -15.44 -2.92
C ALA A 313 -2.16 -14.28 -2.75
N ILE A 314 -2.27 -13.39 -3.76
CA ILE A 314 -3.24 -12.31 -3.77
C ILE A 314 -4.67 -12.86 -3.72
N TYR A 315 -5.00 -13.83 -4.57
CA TYR A 315 -6.33 -14.46 -4.61
C TYR A 315 -6.71 -15.07 -3.26
N ASN A 316 -5.81 -15.84 -2.64
CA ASN A 316 -6.04 -16.48 -1.35
C ASN A 316 -6.33 -15.43 -0.27
N LYS A 317 -5.52 -14.36 -0.20
CA LYS A 317 -5.71 -13.31 0.79
C LYS A 317 -7.03 -12.57 0.61
N VAL A 318 -7.40 -12.27 -0.62
CA VAL A 318 -8.72 -11.65 -0.91
C VAL A 318 -9.87 -12.55 -0.50
N MET A 319 -9.77 -13.86 -0.79
CA MET A 319 -10.82 -14.82 -0.39
C MET A 319 -10.88 -15.00 1.14
N GLU A 320 -9.74 -15.04 1.81
CA GLU A 320 -9.67 -15.10 3.28
C GLU A 320 -10.39 -13.91 3.91
N VAL A 321 -10.09 -12.70 3.45
CA VAL A 321 -10.67 -11.48 4.02
C VAL A 321 -12.14 -11.31 3.61
N ALA A 322 -12.44 -11.39 2.32
CA ALA A 322 -13.77 -11.09 1.81
C ALA A 322 -14.78 -12.22 2.02
N MET A 323 -14.33 -13.47 1.98
CA MET A 323 -15.20 -14.65 2.07
C MET A 323 -15.05 -15.44 3.39
N GLY A 324 -14.02 -15.13 4.19
CA GLY A 324 -13.73 -15.80 5.47
C GLY A 324 -13.23 -17.23 5.32
N ARG A 325 -12.63 -17.58 4.18
CA ARG A 325 -12.11 -18.93 3.93
C ARG A 325 -10.89 -18.90 3.00
N THR A 326 -9.99 -19.84 3.21
CA THR A 326 -8.89 -20.09 2.27
C THR A 326 -9.38 -21.00 1.13
N PRO A 327 -9.25 -20.59 -0.14
CA PRO A 327 -9.65 -21.41 -1.28
C PRO A 327 -8.68 -22.57 -1.51
N THR A 328 -9.17 -23.61 -2.18
CA THR A 328 -8.34 -24.72 -2.64
C THR A 328 -7.48 -24.31 -3.85
N TYR A 329 -6.48 -25.13 -4.17
CA TYR A 329 -5.67 -24.92 -5.38
C TYR A 329 -6.53 -24.97 -6.66
N GLU A 330 -7.46 -25.92 -6.76
CA GLU A 330 -8.32 -26.05 -7.93
C GLU A 330 -9.31 -24.89 -8.08
N GLU A 331 -9.78 -24.29 -6.99
CA GLU A 331 -10.60 -23.07 -7.05
C GLU A 331 -9.77 -21.90 -7.62
N PHE A 332 -8.52 -21.76 -7.20
CA PHE A 332 -7.61 -20.78 -7.78
C PHE A 332 -7.37 -21.04 -9.27
N VAL A 333 -7.07 -22.28 -9.65
CA VAL A 333 -6.84 -22.63 -11.06
C VAL A 333 -8.05 -22.34 -11.91
N ALA A 334 -9.26 -22.68 -11.42
CA ALA A 334 -10.50 -22.37 -12.12
C ALA A 334 -10.75 -20.86 -12.29
N PHE A 335 -10.28 -20.05 -11.33
CA PHE A 335 -10.28 -18.59 -11.40
C PHE A 335 -9.24 -18.10 -12.41
N ASP A 336 -7.97 -18.53 -12.28
CA ASP A 336 -6.83 -18.03 -13.04
C ASP A 336 -6.90 -18.37 -14.54
N GLN A 337 -7.53 -19.48 -14.91
CA GLN A 337 -7.70 -19.88 -16.31
C GLN A 337 -8.82 -19.11 -17.06
N LYS A 338 -9.62 -18.29 -16.36
CA LYS A 338 -10.69 -17.47 -16.97
C LYS A 338 -10.23 -16.05 -17.35
N ARG A 339 -9.03 -15.66 -16.99
CA ARG A 339 -8.47 -14.31 -17.18
C ARG A 339 -8.11 -14.01 -18.65
#